data_c91b7c985bbecdb31e483af3b64f189a
#
_entry.id   c91b7c985bbecdb31e483af3b64f189a
#
_cell.length_a   1.000
_cell.length_b   1.000
_cell.length_c   1.000
_cell.angle_alpha   90.00
_cell.angle_beta   90.00
_cell.angle_gamma   90.00
#
_symmetry.space_group_name_H-M   'P 1'
#
loop_
_entity.id
_entity.type
_entity.pdbx_description
1 polymer ?
#
loop_
_entity_poly.entity_id
_entity_poly.type
_entity_poly.pdbx_seq_one_letter_code
_entity_poly.pdbx_strand_id
1 'polypeptide(L)'
;LNFRGTYGIQGNAVTRISPDLILNQGKVANLYNRYQSTISQIPNPNLSWERTKSWNFGVDLELFSMFYMNLEYYTRRSNAIVELELPYEYGITSMKRNGGIIHNRGIEYTLTFTPIQKRDYALSVSLNASKNWNEGGHTDIDVNAASFLSGRSDIVLKEGYPLSSFWSYSFAGLDGKTGEALFNLLDIPEEERSRQIDPTTYLVYSGQKEPYFTGGLSLSFRYKSLTLNTSFSLLLGNKKRLPSPYNQFAS
;
A
#
# COMPACT_ATOMS: atom_id res chain seq x y z
N LEU A 1 -2.14 27.87 22.18
CA LEU A 1 -1.40 27.52 20.98
C LEU A 1 -0.15 26.74 21.37
N ASN A 2 0.01 25.55 20.81
CA ASN A 2 1.15 24.68 21.05
C ASN A 2 1.72 24.18 19.71
N PHE A 3 3.06 24.18 19.59
CA PHE A 3 3.77 23.63 18.43
C PHE A 3 4.55 22.38 18.84
N ARG A 4 4.47 21.36 18.04
CA ARG A 4 5.16 20.10 18.27
C ARG A 4 6.00 19.73 17.05
N GLY A 5 7.22 19.28 17.28
CA GLY A 5 8.08 18.72 16.24
C GLY A 5 8.75 17.48 16.78
N THR A 6 8.68 16.38 16.05
CA THR A 6 9.33 15.13 16.46
C THR A 6 10.09 14.53 15.27
N TYR A 7 11.22 13.92 15.59
CA TYR A 7 12.00 13.09 14.68
C TYR A 7 12.22 11.73 15.30
N GLY A 8 12.02 10.68 14.51
CA GLY A 8 12.21 9.31 14.97
C GLY A 8 12.85 8.42 13.93
N ILE A 9 13.60 7.43 14.40
CA ILE A 9 14.10 6.32 13.60
C ILE A 9 13.59 5.04 14.22
N GLN A 10 12.90 4.24 13.44
CA GLN A 10 12.37 2.94 13.85
C GLN A 10 13.00 1.85 12.99
N GLY A 11 13.47 0.78 13.66
CA GLY A 11 13.90 -0.46 13.02
C GLY A 11 12.80 -1.52 13.15
N ASN A 12 12.55 -2.26 12.08
CA ASN A 12 11.69 -3.43 12.09
C ASN A 12 12.54 -4.67 11.80
N ALA A 13 12.68 -5.54 12.80
CA ALA A 13 13.39 -6.80 12.65
C ALA A 13 12.48 -7.82 11.97
N VAL A 14 12.88 -8.25 10.78
CA VAL A 14 12.14 -9.28 10.04
C VAL A 14 12.58 -10.64 10.57
N THR A 15 11.87 -11.17 11.55
CA THR A 15 12.23 -12.39 12.29
C THR A 15 12.15 -13.68 11.48
N ARG A 16 11.55 -13.66 10.28
CA ARG A 16 11.37 -14.82 9.41
C ARG A 16 12.35 -14.86 8.24
N ILE A 17 13.33 -13.97 8.21
CA ILE A 17 14.33 -13.89 7.14
C ILE A 17 15.70 -14.00 7.79
N SER A 18 16.51 -14.96 7.34
CA SER A 18 17.91 -15.11 7.74
C SER A 18 18.84 -14.56 6.66
N PRO A 19 19.97 -13.97 7.01
CA PRO A 19 21.03 -13.69 6.05
C PRO A 19 21.79 -14.93 5.59
N ASP A 20 21.58 -16.08 6.22
CA ASP A 20 22.34 -17.31 6.02
C ASP A 20 21.76 -18.18 4.90
N LEU A 21 22.58 -19.15 4.46
CA LEU A 21 22.14 -20.22 3.57
C LEU A 21 21.11 -21.11 4.28
N ILE A 22 19.95 -21.30 3.65
CA ILE A 22 18.93 -22.24 4.14
C ILE A 22 18.81 -23.40 3.16
N LEU A 23 19.02 -24.61 3.69
CA LEU A 23 18.82 -25.85 2.97
C LEU A 23 17.55 -26.56 3.49
N ASN A 24 16.67 -26.93 2.59
CA ASN A 24 15.57 -27.81 2.89
C ASN A 24 16.01 -29.27 2.66
N GLN A 25 15.91 -30.08 3.68
CA GLN A 25 16.11 -31.51 3.55
C GLN A 25 14.89 -32.13 2.87
N GLY A 26 15.10 -32.62 1.66
CA GLY A 26 14.08 -33.30 0.89
C GLY A 26 13.91 -34.76 1.31
N LYS A 27 12.91 -35.41 0.73
CA LYS A 27 12.71 -36.86 0.87
C LYS A 27 13.86 -37.64 0.22
N VAL A 28 14.06 -38.88 0.65
CA VAL A 28 15.02 -39.79 0.02
C VAL A 28 14.64 -39.93 -1.47
N ALA A 29 15.58 -39.60 -2.35
CA ALA A 29 15.37 -39.80 -3.78
C ALA A 29 15.33 -41.31 -4.07
N ASN A 30 14.19 -41.80 -4.56
CA ASN A 30 13.94 -43.25 -4.80
C ASN A 30 14.99 -43.91 -5.70
N LEU A 31 15.65 -43.12 -6.59
CA LEU A 31 16.60 -43.64 -7.57
C LEU A 31 17.97 -44.02 -6.95
N TYR A 32 18.36 -43.34 -5.85
CA TYR A 32 19.71 -43.52 -5.26
C TYR A 32 19.68 -43.83 -3.77
N ASN A 33 18.49 -43.92 -3.16
CA ASN A 33 18.28 -44.12 -1.71
C ASN A 33 19.13 -43.16 -0.85
N ARG A 34 19.28 -41.92 -1.29
CA ARG A 34 20.01 -40.83 -0.62
C ARG A 34 19.12 -39.64 -0.33
N TYR A 35 19.43 -38.96 0.75
CA TYR A 35 18.77 -37.69 1.06
C TYR A 35 19.18 -36.63 0.03
N GLN A 36 18.20 -35.92 -0.48
CA GLN A 36 18.39 -34.76 -1.35
C GLN A 36 18.14 -33.50 -0.53
N SER A 37 19.04 -32.54 -0.58
CA SER A 37 18.82 -31.21 -0.03
C SER A 37 18.69 -30.21 -1.17
N THR A 38 17.71 -29.32 -1.05
CA THR A 38 17.50 -28.22 -1.98
C THR A 38 17.83 -26.90 -1.29
N ILE A 39 18.45 -25.99 -2.03
CA ILE A 39 18.69 -24.64 -1.54
C ILE A 39 17.33 -23.93 -1.50
N SER A 40 16.94 -23.47 -0.33
CA SER A 40 15.71 -22.67 -0.13
C SER A 40 16.00 -21.18 -0.14
N GLN A 41 17.20 -20.81 0.30
CA GLN A 41 17.64 -19.43 0.34
C GLN A 41 19.16 -19.37 0.18
N ILE A 42 19.63 -18.48 -0.68
CA ILE A 42 21.06 -18.14 -0.77
C ILE A 42 21.44 -17.11 0.30
N PRO A 43 22.69 -17.11 0.76
CA PRO A 43 23.13 -16.17 1.78
C PRO A 43 23.11 -14.73 1.25
N ASN A 44 22.64 -13.80 2.11
CA ASN A 44 22.70 -12.37 1.85
C ASN A 44 23.25 -11.64 3.08
N PRO A 45 24.58 -11.51 3.22
CA PRO A 45 25.21 -10.87 4.36
C PRO A 45 24.89 -9.36 4.48
N ASN A 46 24.43 -8.76 3.39
CA ASN A 46 24.02 -7.35 3.36
C ASN A 46 22.57 -7.12 3.80
N LEU A 47 21.84 -8.19 4.13
CA LEU A 47 20.48 -8.08 4.60
C LEU A 47 20.46 -7.36 5.97
N SER A 48 19.77 -6.26 6.04
CA SER A 48 19.62 -5.46 7.27
C SER A 48 18.15 -5.23 7.60
N TRP A 49 17.90 -4.81 8.82
CA TRP A 49 16.55 -4.46 9.28
C TRP A 49 15.96 -3.34 8.42
N GLU A 50 14.66 -3.42 8.21
CA GLU A 50 13.92 -2.32 7.65
C GLU A 50 14.03 -1.10 8.56
N ARG A 51 14.33 0.05 7.99
CA ARG A 51 14.50 1.29 8.73
C ARG A 51 13.55 2.36 8.23
N THR A 52 12.77 2.91 9.13
CA THR A 52 11.88 4.03 8.86
C THR A 52 12.39 5.27 9.58
N LYS A 53 12.60 6.35 8.83
CA LYS A 53 12.84 7.70 9.36
C LYS A 53 11.55 8.49 9.26
N SER A 54 11.15 9.14 10.34
CA SER A 54 9.90 9.90 10.42
C SER A 54 10.13 11.29 10.97
N TRP A 55 9.45 12.26 10.36
CA TRP A 55 9.28 13.61 10.88
C TRP A 55 7.80 13.85 11.08
N ASN A 56 7.45 14.50 12.17
CA ASN A 56 6.08 14.89 12.46
C ASN A 56 6.08 16.32 13.01
N PHE A 57 5.20 17.17 12.48
CA PHE A 57 4.99 18.56 12.91
C PHE A 57 3.51 18.73 13.22
N GLY A 58 3.23 19.24 14.40
CA GLY A 58 1.88 19.44 14.88
C GLY A 58 1.66 20.85 15.43
N VAL A 59 0.43 21.33 15.23
CA VAL A 59 -0.05 22.59 15.82
C VAL A 59 -1.37 22.33 16.51
N ASP A 60 -1.42 22.65 17.79
CA ASP A 60 -2.65 22.60 18.59
C ASP A 60 -3.08 24.03 18.90
N LEU A 61 -4.31 24.34 18.60
CA LEU A 61 -4.94 25.62 18.89
C LEU A 61 -6.23 25.42 19.68
N GLU A 62 -6.31 26.09 20.80
CA GLU A 62 -7.52 26.18 21.59
C GLU A 62 -7.94 27.64 21.73
N LEU A 63 -9.19 27.96 21.39
CA LEU A 63 -9.74 29.29 21.44
C LEU A 63 -11.07 29.28 22.22
N PHE A 64 -11.15 30.19 23.20
CA PHE A 64 -12.38 30.45 23.98
C PHE A 64 -12.98 29.21 24.65
N SER A 65 -12.17 28.16 24.90
CA SER A 65 -12.63 26.86 25.41
C SER A 65 -13.78 26.22 24.61
N MET A 66 -14.04 26.73 23.42
CA MET A 66 -15.10 26.29 22.51
C MET A 66 -14.53 25.64 21.24
N PHE A 67 -13.38 26.12 20.79
CA PHE A 67 -12.71 25.63 19.61
C PHE A 67 -11.41 24.91 20.00
N TYR A 68 -11.30 23.67 19.58
CA TYR A 68 -10.06 22.93 19.59
C TYR A 68 -9.71 22.50 18.17
N MET A 69 -8.52 22.83 17.73
CA MET A 69 -7.98 22.45 16.42
C MET A 69 -6.63 21.79 16.60
N ASN A 70 -6.44 20.66 15.97
CA ASN A 70 -5.18 19.99 15.80
C ASN A 70 -4.89 19.85 14.29
N LEU A 71 -3.71 20.25 13.87
CA LEU A 71 -3.19 20.07 12.51
C LEU A 71 -1.86 19.37 12.61
N GLU A 72 -1.73 18.24 11.91
CA GLU A 72 -0.48 17.48 11.86
C GLU A 72 -0.05 17.26 10.42
N TYR A 73 1.25 17.41 10.20
CA TYR A 73 1.95 17.01 8.97
C TYR A 73 3.01 16.00 9.29
N TYR A 74 3.02 14.89 8.59
CA TYR A 74 4.07 13.90 8.73
C TYR A 74 4.69 13.50 7.41
N THR A 75 5.96 13.10 7.49
CA THR A 75 6.67 12.43 6.39
C THR A 75 7.48 11.27 6.93
N ARG A 76 7.41 10.14 6.24
CA ARG A 76 8.10 8.90 6.59
C ARG A 76 8.79 8.35 5.37
N ARG A 77 10.05 7.95 5.53
CA ARG A 77 10.82 7.24 4.52
C ARG A 77 11.27 5.92 5.08
N SER A 78 10.80 4.84 4.47
CA SER A 78 11.12 3.47 4.86
C SER A 78 12.00 2.81 3.80
N ASN A 79 13.05 2.11 4.25
CA ASN A 79 13.79 1.17 3.42
C ASN A 79 13.15 -0.20 3.63
N ALA A 80 12.53 -0.74 2.59
CA ALA A 80 11.83 -2.01 2.65
C ALA A 80 12.72 -3.16 2.17
N ILE A 81 12.45 -4.33 2.70
CA ILE A 81 12.95 -5.59 2.16
C ILE A 81 12.00 -6.02 1.05
N VAL A 82 12.57 -6.34 -0.08
CA VAL A 82 11.88 -6.71 -1.30
C VAL A 82 12.34 -8.08 -1.77
N GLU A 83 11.49 -8.76 -2.50
CA GLU A 83 11.80 -10.04 -3.12
C GLU A 83 12.23 -9.80 -4.57
N LEU A 84 13.46 -10.19 -4.88
CA LEU A 84 14.04 -10.14 -6.21
C LEU A 84 13.87 -11.50 -6.87
N GLU A 85 13.28 -11.55 -8.06
CA GLU A 85 13.27 -12.75 -8.89
C GLU A 85 14.67 -12.99 -9.45
N LEU A 86 15.13 -14.23 -9.39
CA LEU A 86 16.47 -14.62 -9.84
C LEU A 86 16.38 -15.43 -11.13
N PRO A 87 17.37 -15.27 -12.02
CA PRO A 87 17.53 -16.14 -13.17
C PRO A 87 17.60 -17.61 -12.75
N TYR A 88 17.09 -18.47 -13.61
CA TYR A 88 16.96 -19.91 -13.33
C TYR A 88 18.29 -20.60 -13.00
N GLU A 89 19.39 -20.06 -13.49
CA GLU A 89 20.76 -20.53 -13.31
C GLU A 89 21.22 -20.50 -11.84
N TYR A 90 20.58 -19.70 -11.00
CA TYR A 90 20.87 -19.65 -9.57
C TYR A 90 20.31 -20.85 -8.79
N GLY A 91 19.43 -21.65 -9.41
CA GLY A 91 18.80 -22.83 -8.79
C GLY A 91 17.75 -22.51 -7.73
N ILE A 92 17.45 -21.23 -7.54
CA ILE A 92 16.34 -20.72 -6.73
C ILE A 92 15.62 -19.64 -7.52
N THR A 93 14.34 -19.44 -7.24
CA THR A 93 13.48 -18.51 -7.98
C THR A 93 13.52 -17.08 -7.47
N SER A 94 13.88 -16.88 -6.20
CA SER A 94 13.88 -15.55 -5.61
C SER A 94 14.83 -15.43 -4.41
N MET A 95 15.23 -14.19 -4.12
CA MET A 95 15.95 -13.85 -2.89
C MET A 95 15.41 -12.54 -2.29
N LYS A 96 15.54 -12.41 -0.98
CA LYS A 96 15.17 -11.18 -0.27
C LYS A 96 16.38 -10.28 -0.08
N ARG A 97 16.19 -8.98 -0.37
CA ARG A 97 17.21 -7.95 -0.16
C ARG A 97 16.60 -6.62 0.27
N ASN A 98 17.41 -5.77 0.87
CA ASN A 98 17.04 -4.37 1.04
C ASN A 98 17.17 -3.67 -0.32
N GLY A 99 16.09 -3.15 -0.86
CA GLY A 99 16.12 -2.59 -2.22
C GLY A 99 14.90 -1.75 -2.59
N GLY A 100 13.93 -1.60 -1.69
CA GLY A 100 12.77 -0.76 -1.89
C GLY A 100 12.79 0.48 -1.02
N ILE A 101 12.35 1.61 -1.55
CA ILE A 101 12.12 2.83 -0.80
C ILE A 101 10.64 3.13 -0.83
N ILE A 102 10.06 3.47 0.32
CA ILE A 102 8.67 3.85 0.46
C ILE A 102 8.62 5.23 1.08
N HIS A 103 7.90 6.13 0.43
CA HIS A 103 7.61 7.46 0.92
C HIS A 103 6.14 7.56 1.33
N ASN A 104 5.92 7.92 2.58
CA ASN A 104 4.60 8.25 3.10
C ASN A 104 4.62 9.67 3.64
N ARG A 105 3.68 10.49 3.22
CA ARG A 105 3.48 11.83 3.76
C ARG A 105 1.98 12.09 3.89
N GLY A 106 1.61 12.88 4.86
CA GLY A 106 0.20 13.16 5.05
C GLY A 106 -0.04 14.40 5.89
N ILE A 107 -1.28 14.87 5.79
CA ILE A 107 -1.82 15.95 6.60
C ILE A 107 -3.04 15.40 7.31
N GLU A 108 -3.10 15.58 8.62
CA GLU A 108 -4.23 15.22 9.47
C GLU A 108 -4.77 16.47 10.14
N TYR A 109 -6.07 16.57 10.18
CA TYR A 109 -6.78 17.72 10.73
C TYR A 109 -7.91 17.24 11.63
N THR A 110 -7.97 17.81 12.82
CA THR A 110 -9.08 17.59 13.77
C THR A 110 -9.57 18.93 14.24
N LEU A 111 -10.87 19.16 14.16
CA LEU A 111 -11.56 20.32 14.68
C LEU A 111 -12.68 19.86 15.60
N THR A 112 -12.71 20.36 16.81
CA THR A 112 -13.84 20.19 17.72
C THR A 112 -14.39 21.56 18.08
N PHE A 113 -15.67 21.73 17.88
CA PHE A 113 -16.41 22.95 18.21
C PHE A 113 -17.53 22.63 19.18
N THR A 114 -17.45 23.23 20.37
CA THR A 114 -18.44 23.05 21.45
C THR A 114 -19.08 24.38 21.80
N PRO A 115 -20.02 24.87 20.97
CA PRO A 115 -20.63 26.21 21.15
C PRO A 115 -21.45 26.33 22.41
N ILE A 116 -21.97 25.21 22.90
CA ILE A 116 -22.88 25.21 24.05
C ILE A 116 -22.47 24.07 25.00
N GLN A 117 -22.15 24.44 26.24
CA GLN A 117 -21.88 23.49 27.30
C GLN A 117 -22.51 23.98 28.59
N LYS A 118 -23.79 23.65 28.78
CA LYS A 118 -24.56 23.97 29.98
C LYS A 118 -25.04 22.72 30.71
N ARG A 119 -25.54 22.87 31.91
CA ARG A 119 -26.00 21.76 32.75
C ARG A 119 -27.03 20.89 32.01
N ASP A 120 -28.04 21.50 31.39
CA ASP A 120 -29.18 20.81 30.81
C ASP A 120 -28.99 20.55 29.28
N TYR A 121 -28.13 21.28 28.61
CA TYR A 121 -27.89 21.10 27.18
C TYR A 121 -26.42 21.35 26.79
N ALA A 122 -25.93 20.53 25.91
CA ALA A 122 -24.63 20.64 25.32
C ALA A 122 -24.67 20.25 23.84
N LEU A 123 -23.86 20.93 23.04
CA LEU A 123 -23.67 20.62 21.64
C LEU A 123 -22.18 20.57 21.35
N SER A 124 -21.74 19.49 20.73
CA SER A 124 -20.35 19.34 20.23
C SER A 124 -20.36 18.81 18.81
N VAL A 125 -19.58 19.43 17.97
CA VAL A 125 -19.36 19.03 16.58
C VAL A 125 -17.87 18.76 16.41
N SER A 126 -17.52 17.57 15.97
CA SER A 126 -16.14 17.19 15.68
C SER A 126 -15.97 16.81 14.22
N LEU A 127 -15.01 17.41 13.56
CA LEU A 127 -14.58 17.12 12.20
C LEU A 127 -13.15 16.58 12.25
N ASN A 128 -12.93 15.44 11.60
CA ASN A 128 -11.58 14.96 11.32
C ASN A 128 -11.42 14.77 9.80
N ALA A 129 -10.23 15.00 9.32
CA ALA A 129 -9.88 14.80 7.93
C ALA A 129 -8.40 14.41 7.82
N SER A 130 -8.11 13.49 6.92
CA SER A 130 -6.74 13.08 6.62
C SER A 130 -6.56 12.91 5.12
N LYS A 131 -5.45 13.42 4.63
CA LYS A 131 -4.98 13.17 3.27
C LYS A 131 -3.62 12.54 3.33
N ASN A 132 -3.51 11.35 2.76
CA ASN A 132 -2.27 10.58 2.72
C ASN A 132 -1.78 10.43 1.27
N TRP A 133 -0.47 10.61 1.08
CA TRP A 133 0.25 10.30 -0.14
C TRP A 133 1.26 9.20 0.17
N ASN A 134 1.07 8.07 -0.48
CA ASN A 134 1.95 6.92 -0.41
C ASN A 134 2.55 6.72 -1.79
N GLU A 135 3.86 6.65 -1.86
CA GLU A 135 4.59 6.52 -3.13
C GLU A 135 5.73 5.51 -2.98
N GLY A 136 5.87 4.63 -3.96
CA GLY A 136 7.08 3.87 -4.16
C GLY A 136 8.20 4.81 -4.59
N GLY A 137 9.35 4.70 -3.95
CA GLY A 137 10.58 5.33 -4.41
C GLY A 137 11.36 4.40 -5.33
N HIS A 138 12.64 4.71 -5.51
CA HIS A 138 13.52 3.90 -6.34
C HIS A 138 13.54 2.44 -5.90
N THR A 139 13.45 1.55 -6.88
CA THR A 139 13.56 0.11 -6.70
C THR A 139 14.34 -0.49 -7.86
N ASP A 140 15.23 -1.42 -7.55
CA ASP A 140 16.00 -2.18 -8.55
C ASP A 140 15.28 -3.47 -8.95
N ILE A 141 13.96 -3.56 -8.72
CA ILE A 141 13.20 -4.77 -8.97
C ILE A 141 12.47 -4.65 -10.30
N ASP A 142 12.75 -5.58 -11.18
CA ASP A 142 11.95 -5.81 -12.37
C ASP A 142 10.72 -6.63 -11.96
N VAL A 143 9.56 -6.02 -12.07
CA VAL A 143 8.28 -6.66 -11.77
C VAL A 143 7.60 -7.07 -13.05
N ASN A 144 7.20 -8.33 -13.16
CA ASN A 144 6.52 -8.84 -14.35
C ASN A 144 5.05 -8.36 -14.41
N ALA A 145 4.43 -8.45 -15.60
CA ALA A 145 3.05 -8.03 -15.82
C ALA A 145 2.04 -8.75 -14.93
N ALA A 146 2.26 -10.04 -14.64
CA ALA A 146 1.36 -10.82 -13.81
C ALA A 146 1.30 -10.27 -12.38
N SER A 147 2.42 -9.80 -11.85
CA SER A 147 2.48 -9.15 -10.54
C SER A 147 1.67 -7.86 -10.52
N PHE A 148 1.79 -7.00 -11.55
CA PHE A 148 0.99 -5.78 -11.68
C PHE A 148 -0.51 -6.08 -11.79
N LEU A 149 -0.88 -7.09 -12.57
CA LEU A 149 -2.27 -7.47 -12.79
C LEU A 149 -2.89 -8.21 -11.60
N SER A 150 -2.06 -8.79 -10.71
CA SER A 150 -2.55 -9.49 -9.51
C SER A 150 -3.32 -8.59 -8.55
N GLY A 151 -3.02 -7.28 -8.56
CA GLY A 151 -3.59 -6.30 -7.63
C GLY A 151 -3.09 -6.47 -6.19
N ARG A 152 -1.99 -7.19 -5.99
CA ARG A 152 -1.34 -7.39 -4.70
C ARG A 152 -0.35 -6.28 -4.43
N SER A 153 -0.66 -5.45 -3.43
CA SER A 153 0.15 -4.28 -3.04
C SER A 153 1.49 -4.64 -2.38
N ASP A 154 1.63 -5.88 -1.94
CA ASP A 154 2.85 -6.39 -1.29
C ASP A 154 3.93 -6.84 -2.28
N ILE A 155 3.61 -6.93 -3.57
CA ILE A 155 4.50 -7.45 -4.60
C ILE A 155 5.02 -6.33 -5.51
N VAL A 156 4.20 -5.31 -5.77
CA VAL A 156 4.49 -4.29 -6.77
C VAL A 156 4.94 -2.99 -6.13
N LEU A 157 6.21 -2.66 -6.29
CA LEU A 157 6.76 -1.35 -5.96
C LEU A 157 7.15 -0.65 -7.27
N LYS A 158 6.43 0.40 -7.64
CA LYS A 158 6.74 1.23 -8.81
C LYS A 158 7.00 2.65 -8.36
N GLU A 159 8.10 3.22 -8.85
CA GLU A 159 8.49 4.60 -8.54
C GLU A 159 7.40 5.59 -8.97
N GLY A 160 7.04 6.51 -8.07
CA GLY A 160 6.04 7.54 -8.30
C GLY A 160 4.58 7.09 -8.20
N TYR A 161 4.33 5.81 -7.90
CA TYR A 161 2.97 5.29 -7.76
C TYR A 161 2.70 4.78 -6.33
N PRO A 162 1.42 4.79 -5.90
CA PRO A 162 1.04 4.20 -4.62
C PRO A 162 1.33 2.70 -4.58
N LEU A 163 1.75 2.19 -3.41
CA LEU A 163 2.03 0.75 -3.21
C LEU A 163 0.84 -0.14 -3.52
N SER A 164 -0.37 0.33 -3.21
CA SER A 164 -1.63 -0.40 -3.43
C SER A 164 -2.25 -0.10 -4.79
N SER A 165 -1.44 0.13 -5.82
CA SER A 165 -1.87 0.45 -7.17
C SER A 165 -2.57 -0.70 -7.85
N PHE A 166 -3.65 -0.38 -8.57
CA PHE A 166 -4.25 -1.26 -9.55
C PHE A 166 -3.78 -0.89 -10.96
N TRP A 167 -3.40 -1.90 -11.70
CA TRP A 167 -2.98 -1.78 -13.09
C TRP A 167 -3.87 -2.66 -13.96
N SER A 168 -4.12 -2.25 -15.18
CA SER A 168 -4.94 -3.00 -16.13
C SER A 168 -4.52 -2.68 -17.55
N TYR A 169 -4.90 -3.54 -18.47
CA TYR A 169 -4.87 -3.19 -19.88
C TYR A 169 -5.88 -2.08 -20.18
N SER A 170 -5.55 -1.19 -21.12
CA SER A 170 -6.47 -0.16 -21.60
C SER A 170 -7.52 -0.81 -22.51
N PHE A 171 -8.77 -0.82 -22.07
CA PHE A 171 -9.88 -1.38 -22.85
C PHE A 171 -10.22 -0.49 -24.04
N ALA A 172 -10.21 -1.06 -25.25
CA ALA A 172 -10.48 -0.37 -26.52
C ALA A 172 -11.91 -0.59 -27.05
N GLY A 173 -12.64 -1.54 -26.48
CA GLY A 173 -13.98 -1.90 -26.94
C GLY A 173 -14.15 -3.40 -27.14
N LEU A 174 -15.20 -3.76 -27.86
CA LEU A 174 -15.46 -5.14 -28.26
C LEU A 174 -15.30 -5.27 -29.78
N ASP A 175 -14.77 -6.41 -30.24
CA ASP A 175 -14.76 -6.75 -31.63
C ASP A 175 -16.21 -6.91 -32.13
N GLY A 176 -16.56 -6.21 -33.22
CA GLY A 176 -17.92 -6.19 -33.72
C GLY A 176 -18.40 -7.52 -34.33
N LYS A 177 -17.49 -8.48 -34.57
CA LYS A 177 -17.80 -9.79 -35.15
C LYS A 177 -17.76 -10.92 -34.14
N THR A 178 -16.74 -10.92 -33.26
CA THR A 178 -16.52 -12.00 -32.30
C THR A 178 -17.05 -11.67 -30.91
N GLY A 179 -17.24 -10.37 -30.59
CA GLY A 179 -17.60 -9.90 -29.26
C GLY A 179 -16.44 -9.97 -28.24
N GLU A 180 -15.24 -10.27 -28.69
CA GLU A 180 -14.06 -10.33 -27.83
C GLU A 180 -13.60 -8.95 -27.40
N ALA A 181 -13.02 -8.87 -26.19
CA ALA A 181 -12.48 -7.62 -25.66
C ALA A 181 -11.21 -7.22 -26.40
N LEU A 182 -11.21 -6.00 -26.94
CA LEU A 182 -10.04 -5.37 -27.55
C LEU A 182 -9.34 -4.49 -26.53
N PHE A 183 -8.01 -4.51 -26.54
CA PHE A 183 -7.18 -3.70 -25.67
C PHE A 183 -6.22 -2.84 -26.49
N ASN A 184 -6.02 -1.59 -26.07
CA ASN A 184 -4.95 -0.75 -26.58
C ASN A 184 -3.62 -1.27 -26.02
N LEU A 185 -3.03 -2.21 -26.70
CA LEU A 185 -1.66 -2.59 -26.50
C LEU A 185 -0.86 -1.55 -27.30
N LEU A 186 -0.38 -0.50 -26.63
CA LEU A 186 0.48 0.52 -27.24
C LEU A 186 1.36 -0.15 -28.31
N ASP A 187 1.75 0.56 -29.37
CA ASP A 187 2.46 0.06 -30.57
C ASP A 187 3.79 -0.67 -30.28
N ILE A 188 3.77 -1.58 -29.32
CA ILE A 188 4.91 -2.43 -28.98
C ILE A 188 4.89 -3.59 -29.97
N PRO A 189 5.92 -3.72 -30.84
CA PRO A 189 6.04 -4.84 -31.76
C PRO A 189 5.92 -6.16 -31.00
N GLU A 190 5.22 -7.14 -31.57
CA GLU A 190 4.98 -8.43 -30.93
C GLU A 190 6.27 -9.15 -30.51
N GLU A 191 7.34 -8.94 -31.29
CA GLU A 191 8.69 -9.44 -31.05
C GLU A 191 9.32 -8.83 -29.77
N GLU A 192 8.95 -7.62 -29.42
CA GLU A 192 9.44 -6.94 -28.21
C GLU A 192 8.59 -7.28 -26.97
N ARG A 193 7.35 -7.75 -27.15
CA ARG A 193 6.47 -8.14 -26.01
C ARG A 193 6.98 -9.38 -25.27
N SER A 194 7.82 -10.19 -25.91
CA SER A 194 8.44 -11.38 -25.31
C SER A 194 9.72 -11.05 -24.53
N ARG A 195 10.27 -9.83 -24.67
CA ARG A 195 11.39 -9.35 -23.87
C ARG A 195 10.86 -8.81 -22.55
N GLN A 196 11.69 -8.78 -21.53
CA GLN A 196 11.41 -8.18 -20.22
C GLN A 196 11.23 -6.64 -20.33
N ILE A 197 10.15 -6.20 -20.98
CA ILE A 197 9.79 -4.80 -21.08
C ILE A 197 9.07 -4.41 -19.78
N ASP A 198 9.35 -3.21 -19.28
CA ASP A 198 8.63 -2.66 -18.14
C ASP A 198 7.11 -2.71 -18.41
N PRO A 199 6.34 -3.47 -17.62
CA PRO A 199 4.90 -3.62 -17.84
C PRO A 199 4.13 -2.30 -17.85
N THR A 200 4.66 -1.24 -17.24
CA THR A 200 4.03 0.07 -17.21
C THR A 200 4.07 0.81 -18.55
N THR A 201 4.78 0.27 -19.56
CA THR A 201 4.72 0.80 -20.93
C THR A 201 3.42 0.46 -21.63
N TYR A 202 2.76 -0.63 -21.27
CA TYR A 202 1.51 -1.09 -21.87
C TYR A 202 0.35 -1.30 -20.89
N LEU A 203 0.63 -1.29 -19.58
CA LEU A 203 -0.40 -1.27 -18.55
C LEU A 203 -0.69 0.17 -18.15
N VAL A 204 -1.93 0.46 -17.83
CA VAL A 204 -2.35 1.77 -17.34
C VAL A 204 -2.68 1.71 -15.86
N TYR A 205 -2.27 2.76 -15.15
CA TYR A 205 -2.64 2.94 -13.75
C TYR A 205 -4.15 3.15 -13.63
N SER A 206 -4.82 2.27 -12.91
CA SER A 206 -6.29 2.23 -12.78
C SER A 206 -6.79 2.72 -11.43
N GLY A 207 -5.89 3.21 -10.60
CA GLY A 207 -6.21 3.74 -9.27
C GLY A 207 -5.57 2.95 -8.15
N GLN A 208 -5.95 3.26 -6.93
CA GLN A 208 -5.39 2.66 -5.71
C GLN A 208 -6.47 2.09 -4.79
N LYS A 209 -6.09 1.11 -3.98
CA LYS A 209 -6.97 0.44 -3.02
C LYS A 209 -7.29 1.33 -1.83
N GLU A 210 -6.29 1.98 -1.26
CA GLU A 210 -6.46 2.87 -0.12
C GLU A 210 -7.01 4.21 -0.55
N PRO A 211 -7.93 4.81 0.22
CA PRO A 211 -8.39 6.17 -0.04
C PRO A 211 -7.22 7.16 0.14
N TYR A 212 -7.12 8.14 -0.75
CA TYR A 212 -6.19 9.24 -0.58
C TYR A 212 -6.71 10.30 0.39
N PHE A 213 -8.03 10.31 0.63
CA PHE A 213 -8.69 11.20 1.56
C PHE A 213 -9.69 10.43 2.42
N THR A 214 -9.62 10.65 3.73
CA THR A 214 -10.58 10.15 4.70
C THR A 214 -11.11 11.32 5.51
N GLY A 215 -12.39 11.29 5.85
CA GLY A 215 -13.03 12.33 6.66
C GLY A 215 -14.08 11.74 7.57
N GLY A 216 -14.31 12.40 8.69
CA GLY A 216 -15.37 12.06 9.64
C GLY A 216 -16.00 13.31 10.23
N LEU A 217 -17.31 13.29 10.40
CA LEU A 217 -18.07 14.31 11.09
C LEU A 217 -18.85 13.62 12.20
N SER A 218 -18.70 14.09 13.43
CA SER A 218 -19.45 13.61 14.58
C SER A 218 -20.21 14.76 15.21
N LEU A 219 -21.47 14.51 15.51
CA LEU A 219 -22.35 15.42 16.22
C LEU A 219 -22.80 14.77 17.53
N SER A 220 -22.62 15.46 18.64
CA SER A 220 -23.12 15.07 19.94
C SER A 220 -24.03 16.18 20.50
N PHE A 221 -25.25 15.85 20.72
CA PHE A 221 -26.23 16.75 21.31
C PHE A 221 -26.82 16.12 22.56
N ARG A 222 -26.81 16.85 23.67
CA ARG A 222 -27.42 16.45 24.93
C ARG A 222 -28.46 17.49 25.37
N TYR A 223 -29.63 16.99 25.69
CA TYR A 223 -30.70 17.77 26.32
C TYR A 223 -31.22 17.00 27.54
N LYS A 224 -30.95 17.51 28.75
CA LYS A 224 -31.27 16.84 30.03
C LYS A 224 -30.73 15.40 30.04
N SER A 225 -31.62 14.41 30.11
CA SER A 225 -31.29 12.97 30.09
C SER A 225 -31.20 12.36 28.68
N LEU A 226 -31.59 13.11 27.65
CA LEU A 226 -31.54 12.65 26.26
C LEU A 226 -30.19 13.00 25.66
N THR A 227 -29.54 12.02 25.04
CA THR A 227 -28.29 12.23 24.29
C THR A 227 -28.47 11.64 22.89
N LEU A 228 -28.16 12.46 21.87
CA LEU A 228 -28.14 12.08 20.47
C LEU A 228 -26.67 12.16 19.98
N ASN A 229 -26.15 11.04 19.49
CA ASN A 229 -24.86 10.99 18.85
C ASN A 229 -25.00 10.50 17.41
N THR A 230 -24.42 11.22 16.47
CA THR A 230 -24.43 10.86 15.05
C THR A 230 -23.03 10.99 14.49
N SER A 231 -22.61 10.01 13.66
CA SER A 231 -21.32 10.01 13.02
C SER A 231 -21.46 9.70 11.54
N PHE A 232 -20.70 10.43 10.72
CA PHE A 232 -20.57 10.24 9.29
C PHE A 232 -19.12 9.97 8.97
N SER A 233 -18.86 9.08 8.01
CA SER A 233 -17.54 8.85 7.47
C SER A 233 -17.52 9.02 5.95
N LEU A 234 -16.41 9.56 5.44
CA LEU A 234 -16.19 9.81 4.04
C LEU A 234 -14.83 9.21 3.64
N LEU A 235 -14.84 8.40 2.60
CA LEU A 235 -13.65 7.80 2.00
C LEU A 235 -13.65 8.14 0.51
N LEU A 236 -12.58 8.76 0.02
CA LEU A 236 -12.49 9.20 -1.37
C LEU A 236 -11.25 8.65 -2.06
N GLY A 237 -11.41 8.34 -3.34
CA GLY A 237 -10.32 7.98 -4.25
C GLY A 237 -9.87 6.54 -4.18
N ASN A 238 -10.47 5.72 -3.31
CA ASN A 238 -10.22 4.29 -3.30
C ASN A 238 -10.92 3.59 -4.47
N LYS A 239 -10.28 2.54 -4.96
CA LYS A 239 -10.82 1.65 -5.98
C LYS A 239 -10.91 0.23 -5.43
N LYS A 240 -11.82 -0.53 -6.00
CA LYS A 240 -11.98 -1.95 -5.69
C LYS A 240 -12.12 -2.73 -7.00
N ARG A 241 -11.38 -3.82 -7.12
CA ARG A 241 -11.58 -4.74 -8.22
C ARG A 241 -12.85 -5.53 -7.95
N LEU A 242 -13.76 -5.52 -8.91
CA LEU A 242 -14.95 -6.37 -8.84
C LEU A 242 -14.57 -7.83 -9.11
N PRO A 243 -15.25 -8.79 -8.47
CA PRO A 243 -15.10 -10.18 -8.83
C PRO A 243 -15.59 -10.40 -10.26
N SER A 244 -15.05 -11.42 -10.94
CA SER A 244 -15.53 -11.79 -12.26
C SER A 244 -17.05 -12.07 -12.21
N PRO A 245 -17.84 -11.48 -13.10
CA PRO A 245 -19.30 -11.75 -13.17
C PRO A 245 -19.59 -13.20 -13.57
N TYR A 246 -18.65 -13.87 -14.19
CA TYR A 246 -18.76 -15.28 -14.60
C TYR A 246 -17.97 -16.16 -13.65
N ASN A 247 -18.68 -16.99 -12.89
CA ASN A 247 -18.04 -17.99 -12.05
C ASN A 247 -17.70 -19.18 -12.96
N GLN A 248 -16.41 -19.48 -13.15
CA GLN A 248 -15.95 -20.60 -13.98
C GLN A 248 -16.38 -21.98 -13.42
N PHE A 249 -17.01 -22.01 -12.25
CA PHE A 249 -17.49 -23.22 -11.59
C PHE A 249 -19.02 -23.39 -11.63
N ALA A 250 -19.74 -22.56 -12.38
CA ALA A 250 -21.18 -22.72 -12.58
C ALA A 250 -21.42 -23.43 -13.93
N SER A 251 -20.99 -24.68 -14.01
CA SER A 251 -21.41 -25.63 -15.04
C SER A 251 -21.70 -26.98 -14.41
#